data_357a1487f276c39c60f98be9d22e22ce
#
_entry.id   357a1487f276c39c60f98be9d22e22ce
#
_cell.length_a   1.000
_cell.length_b   1.000
_cell.length_c   1.000
_cell.angle_alpha   90.00
_cell.angle_beta   90.00
_cell.angle_gamma   90.00
#
_symmetry.space_group_name_H-M   'P 1'
#
loop_
_entity.id
_entity.type
_entity.pdbx_description
1 polymer ?
#
loop_
_entity_poly.entity_id
_entity_poly.type
_entity_poly.pdbx_seq_one_letter_code
_entity_poly.pdbx_strand_id
1 'polypeptide(L)'
;MNHLTRRAFLAVPPAAAFSALALGQSDVRNDPVGAGDKHRGPACIASLNGLMATQRAWELMQQGYDPADCIVQGVRIVEDDPNDTSVGLGGLPNEDGIVELDASVMYGPTHKCGSVASLRNIKNPAMVALDVLRRTDHCLLVGEGALRFAKQMGYVEENLLTESTRLEWVKWKENMSLLDDRLNKEERDEPVGKVWSEPQKAAAAAATTGPIQYHTGTVHCSIVTPAKDIASCTSTSGLSWKIPGRVGDSPIIGAGNYCDNEVGAAGSTGRGESNLANLSAFLIVELMRKDMDPAAACLESAKRVVANSKEHRLKATDGRVNFDLKFYALRKDGAYGAATLFPGGKLAVCDETGPHTIEALSVYDKAM
;
A
#
# COMPACT_ATOMS: atom_id res chain seq x y z
N MET A 1 23.67 52.30 -37.29
CA MET A 1 22.70 53.44 -37.19
C MET A 1 21.45 52.93 -36.59
N ASN A 2 21.03 53.60 -35.51
CA ASN A 2 19.77 53.65 -34.82
C ASN A 2 19.31 52.47 -33.94
N HIS A 3 19.53 52.75 -32.70
CA HIS A 3 18.83 52.38 -31.50
C HIS A 3 17.28 52.51 -31.63
N LEU A 4 16.57 51.61 -30.94
CA LEU A 4 15.38 52.00 -30.13
C LEU A 4 15.00 50.93 -29.13
N THR A 5 15.35 51.23 -27.87
CA THR A 5 14.81 50.64 -26.64
C THR A 5 13.33 51.05 -26.48
N ARG A 6 12.46 50.09 -26.16
CA ARG A 6 11.20 50.40 -25.46
C ARG A 6 10.92 49.36 -24.37
N ARG A 7 11.13 49.76 -23.15
CA ARG A 7 10.54 49.15 -21.95
C ARG A 7 9.05 49.44 -21.95
N ALA A 8 8.20 48.40 -21.97
CA ALA A 8 6.79 48.52 -21.65
C ALA A 8 6.56 47.93 -20.27
N PHE A 9 6.24 48.78 -19.31
CA PHE A 9 5.67 48.42 -18.01
C PHE A 9 4.26 47.97 -18.26
N LEU A 10 3.98 46.67 -17.97
CA LEU A 10 2.62 46.17 -17.86
C LEU A 10 2.20 46.25 -16.38
N ALA A 11 1.19 47.06 -16.15
CA ALA A 11 0.53 47.22 -14.86
C ALA A 11 -0.19 45.90 -14.49
N VAL A 12 0.00 45.45 -13.26
CA VAL A 12 -0.73 44.34 -12.66
C VAL A 12 -2.13 44.83 -12.30
N PRO A 13 -3.21 44.20 -12.75
CA PRO A 13 -4.55 44.52 -12.27
C PRO A 13 -4.77 43.99 -10.85
N PRO A 14 -5.66 44.63 -10.06
CA PRO A 14 -5.88 44.26 -8.67
C PRO A 14 -6.54 42.88 -8.55
N ALA A 15 -6.18 42.17 -7.49
CA ALA A 15 -6.66 40.85 -7.12
C ALA A 15 -8.19 40.77 -7.19
N ALA A 16 -8.69 39.94 -8.09
CA ALA A 16 -10.07 39.49 -8.04
C ALA A 16 -10.25 38.59 -6.81
N ALA A 17 -11.16 38.96 -5.94
CA ALA A 17 -11.59 38.17 -4.81
C ALA A 17 -12.17 36.85 -5.34
N PHE A 18 -11.50 35.75 -5.11
CA PHE A 18 -12.07 34.41 -5.29
C PHE A 18 -13.15 34.25 -4.23
N SER A 19 -14.40 34.32 -4.66
CA SER A 19 -15.53 33.82 -3.87
C SER A 19 -15.29 32.35 -3.60
N ALA A 20 -15.06 32.02 -2.32
CA ALA A 20 -15.08 30.64 -1.88
C ALA A 20 -16.45 30.07 -2.18
N LEU A 21 -16.54 29.19 -3.17
CA LEU A 21 -17.70 28.30 -3.28
C LEU A 21 -17.72 27.50 -1.96
N ALA A 22 -18.76 27.70 -1.18
CA ALA A 22 -19.07 26.85 -0.05
C ALA A 22 -19.38 25.45 -0.61
N LEU A 23 -18.35 24.60 -0.65
CA LEU A 23 -18.53 23.19 -0.70
C LEU A 23 -19.30 22.83 0.56
N GLY A 24 -20.46 22.20 0.39
CA GLY A 24 -21.29 21.77 1.50
C GLY A 24 -20.44 21.15 2.58
N GLN A 25 -20.71 21.48 3.82
CA GLN A 25 -20.00 20.96 4.99
C GLN A 25 -20.06 19.45 4.96
N SER A 26 -19.05 18.84 4.33
CA SER A 26 -18.78 17.42 4.39
C SER A 26 -18.31 17.09 5.81
N ASP A 27 -18.63 15.90 6.29
CA ASP A 27 -18.25 15.31 7.60
C ASP A 27 -16.71 15.20 7.78
N VAL A 28 -15.93 16.21 7.46
CA VAL A 28 -14.48 16.23 7.64
C VAL A 28 -14.16 16.67 9.07
N ARG A 29 -13.47 15.85 9.80
CA ARG A 29 -13.05 16.14 11.18
C ARG A 29 -12.16 17.38 11.21
N ASN A 30 -12.56 18.37 12.02
CA ASN A 30 -11.81 19.58 12.32
C ASN A 30 -11.16 19.57 13.72
N ASP A 31 -11.21 18.44 14.43
CA ASP A 31 -10.65 18.37 15.77
C ASP A 31 -9.14 18.57 15.76
N PRO A 32 -8.58 19.22 16.79
CA PRO A 32 -7.14 19.25 16.97
C PRO A 32 -6.65 17.80 17.06
N VAL A 33 -5.69 17.45 16.22
CA VAL A 33 -5.06 16.15 16.12
C VAL A 33 -4.83 15.60 17.51
N GLY A 34 -5.47 14.48 17.81
CA GLY A 34 -5.17 13.73 19.03
C GLY A 34 -3.67 13.51 19.09
N ALA A 35 -3.06 13.72 20.25
CA ALA A 35 -1.63 13.59 20.41
C ALA A 35 -1.19 12.26 19.82
N GLY A 36 -0.38 12.29 18.78
CA GLY A 36 0.29 11.10 18.25
C GLY A 36 0.98 10.38 19.39
N ASP A 37 1.23 9.11 19.24
CA ASP A 37 1.89 8.32 20.29
C ASP A 37 3.15 9.06 20.75
N LYS A 38 3.28 9.22 22.07
CA LYS A 38 4.42 9.93 22.67
C LYS A 38 5.67 9.06 22.71
N HIS A 39 5.62 7.86 22.12
CA HIS A 39 6.77 6.97 22.06
C HIS A 39 7.99 7.68 21.47
N ARG A 40 9.13 7.47 22.09
CA ARG A 40 10.44 7.93 21.62
C ARG A 40 11.43 6.79 21.86
N GLY A 41 11.99 6.29 20.78
CA GLY A 41 12.92 5.18 20.86
C GLY A 41 12.93 4.34 19.58
N PRO A 42 13.56 3.18 19.61
CA PRO A 42 13.45 2.20 18.53
C PRO A 42 12.00 1.74 18.38
N ALA A 43 11.56 1.54 17.15
CA ALA A 43 10.21 1.04 16.86
C ALA A 43 10.16 0.36 15.49
N CYS A 44 9.30 -0.64 15.38
CA CYS A 44 8.87 -1.23 14.13
C CYS A 44 7.37 -0.96 13.95
N ILE A 45 6.97 -0.48 12.79
CA ILE A 45 5.55 -0.26 12.46
C ILE A 45 5.18 -1.00 11.19
N ALA A 46 3.91 -1.38 11.06
CA ALA A 46 3.38 -1.99 9.84
C ALA A 46 1.89 -1.70 9.65
N SER A 47 1.38 -1.99 8.45
CA SER A 47 -0.06 -2.17 8.25
C SER A 47 -0.59 -3.27 9.18
N LEU A 48 -1.89 -3.30 9.42
CA LEU A 48 -2.51 -4.18 10.42
C LEU A 48 -2.17 -5.68 10.21
N ASN A 49 -2.12 -6.14 8.95
CA ASN A 49 -1.74 -7.52 8.61
C ASN A 49 -0.25 -7.82 8.89
N GLY A 50 0.56 -6.81 9.17
CA GLY A 50 1.98 -6.92 9.47
C GLY A 50 2.33 -6.98 10.97
N LEU A 51 1.39 -7.29 11.88
CA LEU A 51 1.72 -7.35 13.32
C LEU A 51 2.84 -8.35 13.62
N MET A 52 2.78 -9.55 13.03
CA MET A 52 3.86 -10.55 13.18
C MET A 52 5.15 -10.11 12.46
N ALA A 53 5.01 -9.33 11.38
CA ALA A 53 6.16 -8.74 10.70
C ALA A 53 6.91 -7.74 11.60
N THR A 54 6.18 -6.87 12.33
CA THR A 54 6.81 -5.95 13.28
C THR A 54 7.53 -6.69 14.41
N GLN A 55 6.92 -7.73 14.96
CA GLN A 55 7.54 -8.54 15.99
C GLN A 55 8.84 -9.20 15.49
N ARG A 56 8.79 -9.81 14.30
CA ARG A 56 9.98 -10.45 13.70
C ARG A 56 11.09 -9.44 13.41
N ALA A 57 10.75 -8.29 12.87
CA ALA A 57 11.71 -7.22 12.61
C ALA A 57 12.36 -6.73 13.91
N TRP A 58 11.58 -6.57 14.98
CA TRP A 58 12.08 -6.22 16.30
C TRP A 58 13.03 -7.25 16.87
N GLU A 59 12.68 -8.53 16.83
CA GLU A 59 13.55 -9.64 17.30
C GLU A 59 14.90 -9.66 16.58
N LEU A 60 14.90 -9.47 15.26
CA LEU A 60 16.13 -9.42 14.46
C LEU A 60 16.97 -8.18 14.78
N MET A 61 16.33 -7.03 14.95
CA MET A 61 17.01 -5.79 15.36
C MET A 61 17.71 -5.97 16.73
N GLN A 62 17.06 -6.62 17.71
CA GLN A 62 17.68 -6.93 19.01
C GLN A 62 18.87 -7.86 18.88
N GLN A 63 18.95 -8.68 17.84
CA GLN A 63 20.08 -9.55 17.51
C GLN A 63 21.18 -8.81 16.73
N GLY A 64 20.99 -7.53 16.39
CA GLY A 64 21.98 -6.70 15.70
C GLY A 64 21.98 -6.85 14.18
N TYR A 65 20.92 -7.39 13.57
CA TYR A 65 20.80 -7.43 12.11
C TYR A 65 20.56 -6.04 11.50
N ASP A 66 20.95 -5.88 10.24
CA ASP A 66 20.74 -4.68 9.44
C ASP A 66 19.23 -4.35 9.35
N PRO A 67 18.82 -3.06 9.46
CA PRO A 67 17.41 -2.70 9.48
C PRO A 67 16.63 -3.11 8.21
N ALA A 68 17.27 -3.13 7.04
CA ALA A 68 16.60 -3.59 5.81
C ALA A 68 16.36 -5.12 5.85
N ASP A 69 17.29 -5.91 6.41
CA ASP A 69 17.06 -7.34 6.64
C ASP A 69 15.93 -7.56 7.64
N CYS A 70 15.92 -6.80 8.73
CA CYS A 70 14.88 -6.93 9.76
C CYS A 70 13.47 -6.81 9.18
N ILE A 71 13.20 -5.72 8.44
CA ILE A 71 11.86 -5.46 7.88
C ILE A 71 11.50 -6.42 6.75
N VAL A 72 12.45 -6.77 5.88
CA VAL A 72 12.20 -7.69 4.77
C VAL A 72 11.92 -9.11 5.27
N GLN A 73 12.66 -9.60 6.27
CA GLN A 73 12.36 -10.87 6.91
C GLN A 73 11.03 -10.85 7.70
N GLY A 74 10.64 -9.69 8.22
CA GLY A 74 9.31 -9.48 8.80
C GLY A 74 8.21 -9.58 7.74
N VAL A 75 8.30 -8.80 6.68
CA VAL A 75 7.34 -8.78 5.57
C VAL A 75 7.19 -10.16 4.93
N ARG A 76 8.29 -10.91 4.82
CA ARG A 76 8.28 -12.28 4.30
C ARG A 76 7.28 -13.19 5.01
N ILE A 77 7.05 -13.02 6.32
CA ILE A 77 6.05 -13.83 7.04
C ILE A 77 4.66 -13.66 6.44
N VAL A 78 4.32 -12.44 6.04
CA VAL A 78 3.03 -12.14 5.40
C VAL A 78 3.02 -12.65 3.95
N GLU A 79 4.12 -12.49 3.22
CA GLU A 79 4.27 -13.02 1.85
C GLU A 79 4.21 -14.56 1.78
N ASP A 80 4.62 -15.25 2.84
CA ASP A 80 4.59 -16.72 2.93
C ASP A 80 3.23 -17.26 3.42
N ASP A 81 2.31 -16.41 3.94
CA ASP A 81 1.01 -16.84 4.45
C ASP A 81 -0.02 -16.98 3.31
N PRO A 82 -0.43 -18.20 2.94
CA PRO A 82 -1.39 -18.43 1.87
C PRO A 82 -2.82 -17.92 2.17
N ASN A 83 -3.08 -17.49 3.41
CA ASN A 83 -4.37 -16.94 3.82
C ASN A 83 -4.42 -15.40 3.67
N ASP A 84 -3.27 -14.73 3.57
CA ASP A 84 -3.22 -13.31 3.20
C ASP A 84 -3.27 -13.18 1.67
N THR A 85 -4.47 -12.95 1.13
CA THR A 85 -4.67 -12.85 -0.32
C THR A 85 -4.19 -11.54 -0.94
N SER A 86 -3.52 -10.71 -0.17
CA SER A 86 -3.11 -9.37 -0.57
C SER A 86 -1.63 -9.25 -0.98
N VAL A 87 -0.82 -10.26 -0.65
CA VAL A 87 0.63 -10.28 -0.92
C VAL A 87 1.10 -11.72 -1.22
N GLY A 88 2.26 -11.89 -1.79
CA GLY A 88 3.01 -13.15 -1.85
C GLY A 88 2.24 -14.38 -2.36
N LEU A 89 2.41 -15.49 -1.62
CA LEU A 89 1.73 -16.76 -1.90
C LEU A 89 0.23 -16.62 -1.62
N GLY A 90 -0.59 -16.94 -2.60
CA GLY A 90 -2.05 -16.80 -2.49
C GLY A 90 -2.55 -15.39 -2.78
N GLY A 91 -1.70 -14.47 -3.21
CA GLY A 91 -2.13 -13.17 -3.68
C GLY A 91 -3.19 -13.27 -4.77
N LEU A 92 -4.21 -12.39 -4.74
CA LEU A 92 -5.25 -12.39 -5.77
C LEU A 92 -4.66 -12.08 -7.14
N PRO A 93 -5.02 -12.86 -8.18
CA PRO A 93 -4.38 -12.76 -9.48
C PRO A 93 -4.91 -11.58 -10.31
N ASN A 94 -4.27 -11.35 -11.44
CA ASN A 94 -4.77 -10.51 -12.52
C ASN A 94 -5.96 -11.17 -13.26
N GLU A 95 -6.52 -10.51 -14.27
CA GLU A 95 -7.68 -11.03 -15.03
C GLU A 95 -7.43 -12.35 -15.78
N ASP A 96 -6.15 -12.68 -16.01
CA ASP A 96 -5.74 -13.94 -16.65
C ASP A 96 -5.50 -15.09 -15.65
N GLY A 97 -5.70 -14.84 -14.35
CA GLY A 97 -5.46 -15.84 -13.29
C GLY A 97 -3.99 -15.96 -12.89
N ILE A 98 -3.16 -14.98 -13.20
CA ILE A 98 -1.72 -14.98 -12.87
C ILE A 98 -1.47 -14.00 -11.72
N VAL A 99 -0.81 -14.49 -10.66
CA VAL A 99 -0.37 -13.64 -9.56
C VAL A 99 0.83 -12.80 -10.00
N GLU A 100 0.71 -11.50 -9.91
CA GLU A 100 1.77 -10.51 -10.20
C GLU A 100 2.02 -9.70 -8.94
N LEU A 101 3.26 -9.69 -8.48
CA LEU A 101 3.69 -9.11 -7.22
C LEU A 101 4.55 -7.87 -7.45
N ASP A 102 4.38 -6.89 -6.57
CA ASP A 102 5.15 -5.66 -6.54
C ASP A 102 5.76 -5.49 -5.14
N ALA A 103 7.00 -5.00 -5.04
CA ALA A 103 7.60 -4.63 -3.76
C ALA A 103 8.64 -3.53 -3.93
N SER A 104 8.87 -2.79 -2.85
CA SER A 104 9.98 -1.85 -2.73
C SER A 104 10.61 -1.91 -1.36
N VAL A 105 11.92 -1.69 -1.32
CA VAL A 105 12.73 -1.52 -0.10
C VAL A 105 13.50 -0.22 -0.22
N MET A 106 13.54 0.55 0.86
CA MET A 106 14.38 1.73 0.93
C MET A 106 15.24 1.70 2.20
N TYR A 107 16.52 2.04 2.05
CA TYR A 107 17.53 1.99 3.09
C TYR A 107 18.04 3.40 3.40
N GLY A 108 17.65 3.94 4.53
CA GLY A 108 17.90 5.33 4.93
C GLY A 108 19.37 5.71 5.00
N PRO A 109 20.27 4.92 5.63
CA PRO A 109 21.67 5.32 5.81
C PRO A 109 22.42 5.65 4.51
N THR A 110 22.05 5.06 3.40
CA THR A 110 22.65 5.35 2.08
C THR A 110 21.68 6.00 1.10
N HIS A 111 20.43 6.21 1.50
CA HIS A 111 19.34 6.70 0.67
C HIS A 111 19.11 5.87 -0.60
N LYS A 112 19.50 4.59 -0.57
CA LYS A 112 19.31 3.65 -1.70
C LYS A 112 17.94 3.01 -1.65
N CYS A 113 17.47 2.62 -2.82
CA CYS A 113 16.23 1.87 -2.95
C CYS A 113 16.39 0.71 -3.93
N GLY A 114 15.51 -0.27 -3.83
CA GLY A 114 15.35 -1.35 -4.78
C GLY A 114 13.89 -1.75 -4.86
N SER A 115 13.41 -2.05 -6.06
CA SER A 115 12.02 -2.39 -6.29
C SER A 115 11.89 -3.46 -7.36
N VAL A 116 10.80 -4.23 -7.28
CA VAL A 116 10.34 -5.10 -8.35
C VAL A 116 8.86 -4.86 -8.59
N ALA A 117 8.43 -4.98 -9.86
CA ALA A 117 7.03 -4.82 -10.22
C ALA A 117 6.61 -5.85 -11.27
N SER A 118 5.33 -6.25 -11.22
CA SER A 118 4.78 -7.32 -12.08
C SER A 118 5.65 -8.58 -12.08
N LEU A 119 6.25 -8.90 -10.92
CA LEU A 119 7.05 -10.10 -10.72
C LEU A 119 6.13 -11.30 -10.61
N ARG A 120 6.39 -12.36 -11.40
CA ARG A 120 5.60 -13.59 -11.42
C ARG A 120 6.41 -14.74 -10.82
N ASN A 121 5.71 -15.72 -10.27
CA ASN A 121 6.26 -17.02 -9.85
C ASN A 121 7.31 -16.97 -8.73
N ILE A 122 7.57 -15.83 -8.10
CA ILE A 122 8.46 -15.68 -6.95
C ILE A 122 7.64 -15.08 -5.80
N LYS A 123 7.41 -15.86 -4.74
CA LYS A 123 6.49 -15.48 -3.65
C LYS A 123 6.99 -14.35 -2.73
N ASN A 124 8.30 -14.11 -2.69
CA ASN A 124 8.90 -13.12 -1.80
C ASN A 124 9.48 -11.93 -2.60
N PRO A 125 8.65 -11.05 -3.18
CA PRO A 125 9.12 -9.92 -3.96
C PRO A 125 9.94 -8.92 -3.15
N ALA A 126 9.69 -8.77 -1.83
CA ALA A 126 10.48 -7.90 -0.95
C ALA A 126 11.95 -8.33 -0.86
N MET A 127 12.21 -9.64 -0.81
CA MET A 127 13.56 -10.19 -0.83
C MET A 127 14.28 -9.86 -2.15
N VAL A 128 13.59 -10.00 -3.28
CA VAL A 128 14.16 -9.66 -4.61
C VAL A 128 14.40 -8.16 -4.70
N ALA A 129 13.50 -7.31 -4.18
CA ALA A 129 13.69 -5.86 -4.12
C ALA A 129 14.93 -5.48 -3.28
N LEU A 130 15.18 -6.18 -2.17
CA LEU A 130 16.39 -6.00 -1.37
C LEU A 130 17.65 -6.38 -2.13
N ASP A 131 17.61 -7.46 -2.93
CA ASP A 131 18.74 -7.83 -3.79
C ASP A 131 18.97 -6.80 -4.91
N VAL A 132 17.92 -6.21 -5.50
CA VAL A 132 18.07 -5.09 -6.45
C VAL A 132 18.80 -3.92 -5.79
N LEU A 133 18.38 -3.53 -4.57
CA LEU A 133 19.02 -2.46 -3.80
C LEU A 133 20.50 -2.72 -3.54
N ARG A 134 20.85 -3.95 -3.13
CA ARG A 134 22.20 -4.29 -2.66
C ARG A 134 23.18 -4.64 -3.78
N ARG A 135 22.69 -5.22 -4.87
CA ARG A 135 23.52 -5.86 -5.90
C ARG A 135 23.56 -5.13 -7.22
N THR A 136 22.76 -4.06 -7.36
CA THR A 136 22.70 -3.31 -8.62
C THR A 136 22.76 -1.80 -8.38
N ASP A 137 22.92 -1.05 -9.47
CA ASP A 137 22.77 0.40 -9.50
C ASP A 137 21.35 0.83 -9.95
N HIS A 138 20.47 -0.15 -10.11
CA HIS A 138 19.08 0.07 -10.53
C HIS A 138 18.15 0.24 -9.32
N CYS A 139 17.12 1.06 -9.50
CA CYS A 139 16.07 1.24 -8.48
C CYS A 139 14.86 0.34 -8.71
N LEU A 140 14.59 -0.11 -9.94
CA LEU A 140 13.39 -0.88 -10.26
C LEU A 140 13.63 -1.83 -11.43
N LEU A 141 13.30 -3.11 -11.23
CA LEU A 141 13.22 -4.13 -12.28
C LEU A 141 11.76 -4.59 -12.43
N VAL A 142 11.30 -4.90 -13.65
CA VAL A 142 9.91 -5.23 -13.92
C VAL A 142 9.73 -6.52 -14.72
N GLY A 143 8.61 -7.22 -14.51
CA GLY A 143 8.13 -8.33 -15.31
C GLY A 143 9.18 -9.43 -15.52
N GLU A 144 9.36 -9.86 -16.76
CA GLU A 144 10.31 -10.92 -17.13
C GLU A 144 11.76 -10.58 -16.78
N GLY A 145 12.14 -9.29 -16.82
CA GLY A 145 13.48 -8.85 -16.39
C GLY A 145 13.69 -9.08 -14.89
N ALA A 146 12.70 -8.76 -14.07
CA ALA A 146 12.73 -9.00 -12.62
C ALA A 146 12.77 -10.51 -12.31
N LEU A 147 12.00 -11.33 -13.02
CA LEU A 147 12.01 -12.79 -12.86
C LEU A 147 13.38 -13.38 -13.20
N ARG A 148 13.98 -12.98 -14.32
CA ARG A 148 15.34 -13.45 -14.69
C ARG A 148 16.38 -13.07 -13.66
N PHE A 149 16.32 -11.83 -13.14
CA PHE A 149 17.20 -11.38 -12.07
C PHE A 149 17.00 -12.23 -10.79
N ALA A 150 15.75 -12.44 -10.37
CA ALA A 150 15.44 -13.27 -9.20
C ALA A 150 16.04 -14.70 -9.36
N LYS A 151 15.87 -15.34 -10.52
CA LYS A 151 16.46 -16.66 -10.79
C LYS A 151 17.99 -16.65 -10.75
N GLN A 152 18.65 -15.59 -11.21
CA GLN A 152 20.09 -15.44 -11.08
C GLN A 152 20.54 -15.31 -9.62
N MET A 153 19.68 -14.75 -8.75
CA MET A 153 19.92 -14.67 -7.31
C MET A 153 19.59 -15.97 -6.57
N GLY A 154 19.10 -17.01 -7.26
CA GLY A 154 18.81 -18.32 -6.68
C GLY A 154 17.37 -18.52 -6.21
N TYR A 155 16.47 -17.59 -6.49
CA TYR A 155 15.04 -17.79 -6.20
C TYR A 155 14.44 -18.84 -7.12
N VAL A 156 13.55 -19.66 -6.57
CA VAL A 156 12.91 -20.77 -7.29
C VAL A 156 11.51 -20.35 -7.69
N GLU A 157 11.16 -20.62 -8.94
CA GLU A 157 9.79 -20.39 -9.45
C GLU A 157 8.81 -21.39 -8.83
N GLU A 158 7.65 -20.88 -8.40
CA GLU A 158 6.53 -21.67 -7.91
C GLU A 158 5.19 -21.06 -8.36
N ASN A 159 4.13 -21.87 -8.38
CA ASN A 159 2.79 -21.37 -8.64
C ASN A 159 2.27 -20.66 -7.39
N LEU A 160 2.00 -19.36 -7.51
CA LEU A 160 1.52 -18.54 -6.40
C LEU A 160 0.01 -18.56 -6.22
N LEU A 161 -0.73 -19.05 -7.21
CA LEU A 161 -2.19 -19.15 -7.16
C LEU A 161 -2.59 -20.37 -6.31
N THR A 162 -3.13 -20.13 -5.13
CA THR A 162 -3.67 -21.17 -4.26
C THR A 162 -5.04 -21.65 -4.76
N GLU A 163 -5.50 -22.80 -4.27
CA GLU A 163 -6.83 -23.29 -4.64
C GLU A 163 -7.95 -22.32 -4.24
N SER A 164 -7.82 -21.66 -3.08
CA SER A 164 -8.78 -20.65 -2.62
C SER A 164 -8.87 -19.48 -3.60
N THR A 165 -7.74 -18.85 -3.93
CA THR A 165 -7.71 -17.67 -4.82
C THR A 165 -8.00 -18.04 -6.27
N ARG A 166 -7.69 -19.27 -6.68
CA ARG A 166 -8.11 -19.82 -7.99
C ARG A 166 -9.64 -19.89 -8.09
N LEU A 167 -10.33 -20.38 -7.06
CA LEU A 167 -11.79 -20.44 -7.03
C LEU A 167 -12.43 -19.06 -7.03
N GLU A 168 -11.84 -18.09 -6.33
CA GLU A 168 -12.29 -16.70 -6.36
C GLU A 168 -12.16 -16.10 -7.77
N TRP A 169 -11.02 -16.34 -8.43
CA TRP A 169 -10.80 -15.90 -9.81
C TRP A 169 -11.79 -16.53 -10.79
N VAL A 170 -12.04 -17.83 -10.70
CA VAL A 170 -13.03 -18.53 -11.55
C VAL A 170 -14.40 -17.92 -11.35
N LYS A 171 -14.83 -17.74 -10.09
CA LYS A 171 -16.12 -17.12 -9.76
C LYS A 171 -16.24 -15.70 -10.33
N TRP A 172 -15.19 -14.89 -10.21
CA TRP A 172 -15.16 -13.56 -10.81
C TRP A 172 -15.30 -13.63 -12.34
N LYS A 173 -14.52 -14.51 -12.99
CA LYS A 173 -14.51 -14.67 -14.46
C LYS A 173 -15.87 -15.12 -15.01
N GLU A 174 -16.56 -16.00 -14.30
CA GLU A 174 -17.90 -16.48 -14.65
C GLU A 174 -18.99 -15.41 -14.53
N ASN A 175 -18.77 -14.39 -13.70
CA ASN A 175 -19.74 -13.32 -13.48
C ASN A 175 -19.40 -12.01 -14.20
N MET A 176 -18.37 -12.01 -15.06
CA MET A 176 -17.96 -10.80 -15.80
C MET A 176 -18.93 -10.38 -16.89
N SER A 177 -19.59 -11.30 -17.55
CA SER A 177 -20.43 -11.04 -18.72
C SER A 177 -21.63 -12.00 -18.76
N LEU A 178 -22.73 -11.51 -19.28
CA LEU A 178 -23.89 -12.32 -19.65
C LEU A 178 -23.89 -12.71 -21.14
N LEU A 179 -22.83 -12.36 -21.87
CA LEU A 179 -22.76 -12.48 -23.34
C LEU A 179 -21.62 -13.42 -23.79
N ASP A 180 -20.96 -14.10 -22.86
CA ASP A 180 -19.94 -15.11 -23.18
C ASP A 180 -20.50 -16.54 -22.97
N ASP A 181 -19.70 -17.55 -23.29
CA ASP A 181 -20.09 -18.97 -23.16
C ASP A 181 -20.02 -19.51 -21.72
N ARG A 182 -19.73 -18.68 -20.73
CA ARG A 182 -19.70 -19.05 -19.31
C ARG A 182 -21.03 -18.78 -18.65
N LEU A 183 -21.62 -19.83 -18.06
CA LEU A 183 -22.84 -19.68 -17.27
C LEU A 183 -22.55 -19.03 -15.93
N ASN A 184 -23.11 -17.85 -15.68
CA ASN A 184 -23.11 -17.23 -14.37
C ASN A 184 -24.06 -17.99 -13.41
N LYS A 185 -24.08 -17.56 -12.13
CA LYS A 185 -24.85 -18.26 -11.09
C LYS A 185 -26.36 -18.34 -11.39
N GLU A 186 -26.92 -17.34 -12.06
CA GLU A 186 -28.35 -17.26 -12.36
C GLU A 186 -28.74 -18.10 -13.58
N GLU A 187 -27.78 -18.41 -14.43
CA GLU A 187 -27.97 -19.23 -15.65
C GLU A 187 -27.73 -20.72 -15.42
N ARG A 188 -27.24 -21.12 -14.22
CA ARG A 188 -26.98 -22.53 -13.91
C ARG A 188 -28.20 -23.19 -13.31
N ASP A 189 -28.59 -24.31 -13.87
CA ASP A 189 -29.52 -25.20 -13.23
C ASP A 189 -28.86 -25.81 -11.97
N GLU A 190 -29.40 -25.51 -10.79
CA GLU A 190 -28.90 -26.11 -9.56
C GLU A 190 -29.17 -27.63 -9.60
N PRO A 191 -28.15 -28.48 -9.38
CA PRO A 191 -28.35 -29.91 -9.43
C PRO A 191 -29.28 -30.39 -8.33
N VAL A 192 -30.31 -31.15 -8.72
CA VAL A 192 -31.22 -31.79 -7.78
C VAL A 192 -30.53 -33.03 -7.22
N GLY A 193 -29.98 -32.92 -6.00
CA GLY A 193 -29.32 -34.02 -5.31
C GLY A 193 -27.89 -33.73 -4.84
N LYS A 194 -27.27 -34.73 -4.19
CA LYS A 194 -25.89 -34.62 -3.75
C LYS A 194 -24.92 -34.70 -4.94
N VAL A 195 -24.17 -33.65 -5.18
CA VAL A 195 -23.07 -33.62 -6.16
C VAL A 195 -21.78 -34.01 -5.47
N TRP A 196 -20.94 -34.83 -6.13
CA TRP A 196 -19.62 -35.23 -5.61
C TRP A 196 -18.60 -34.07 -5.71
N SER A 197 -18.73 -33.05 -4.88
CA SER A 197 -17.84 -31.87 -4.87
C SER A 197 -17.72 -31.24 -3.48
N GLU A 198 -17.71 -32.06 -2.45
CA GLU A 198 -17.71 -31.61 -1.05
C GLU A 198 -16.59 -30.60 -0.66
N PRO A 199 -15.31 -30.75 -1.10
CA PRO A 199 -14.27 -29.75 -0.79
C PRO A 199 -14.51 -28.39 -1.45
N GLN A 200 -15.10 -28.37 -2.64
CA GLN A 200 -15.37 -27.14 -3.39
C GLN A 200 -16.58 -26.37 -2.85
N LYS A 201 -17.57 -27.05 -2.29
CA LYS A 201 -18.76 -26.42 -1.70
C LYS A 201 -18.46 -25.69 -0.39
N ALA A 202 -17.55 -26.19 0.43
CA ALA A 202 -17.16 -25.52 1.67
C ALA A 202 -16.46 -24.18 1.41
N ALA A 203 -15.59 -24.11 0.38
CA ALA A 203 -14.93 -22.89 -0.06
C ALA A 203 -15.91 -21.90 -0.72
N ALA A 204 -16.86 -22.40 -1.54
CA ALA A 204 -17.86 -21.56 -2.21
C ALA A 204 -18.93 -21.01 -1.25
N ALA A 205 -19.27 -21.73 -0.17
CA ALA A 205 -20.23 -21.25 0.84
C ALA A 205 -19.69 -20.09 1.68
N ALA A 206 -18.37 -19.94 1.77
CA ALA A 206 -17.71 -18.82 2.42
C ALA A 206 -17.65 -17.56 1.54
N ALA A 207 -17.89 -17.68 0.23
CA ALA A 207 -17.86 -16.58 -0.70
C ALA A 207 -19.23 -15.85 -0.71
N THR A 208 -19.23 -14.64 -0.18
CA THR A 208 -20.41 -13.79 -0.03
C THR A 208 -21.10 -13.47 -1.37
N THR A 209 -22.43 -13.53 -1.39
CA THR A 209 -23.30 -13.09 -2.48
C THR A 209 -23.44 -11.57 -2.48
N GLY A 210 -22.36 -10.84 -2.75
CA GLY A 210 -22.36 -9.38 -2.83
C GLY A 210 -21.79 -8.89 -4.17
N PRO A 211 -21.89 -7.58 -4.48
CA PRO A 211 -21.17 -7.02 -5.61
C PRO A 211 -19.69 -7.37 -5.51
N ILE A 212 -19.02 -7.50 -6.68
CA ILE A 212 -17.59 -7.83 -6.73
C ILE A 212 -16.83 -6.83 -5.87
N GLN A 213 -16.34 -7.26 -4.73
CA GLN A 213 -15.48 -6.45 -3.89
C GLN A 213 -14.06 -6.54 -4.44
N TYR A 214 -13.53 -5.42 -4.90
CA TYR A 214 -12.11 -5.31 -5.21
C TYR A 214 -11.34 -5.30 -3.89
N HIS A 215 -10.67 -6.38 -3.59
CA HIS A 215 -9.77 -6.43 -2.46
C HIS A 215 -8.50 -5.66 -2.82
N THR A 216 -8.22 -4.63 -2.05
CA THR A 216 -6.93 -3.94 -2.05
C THR A 216 -6.22 -4.37 -0.78
N GLY A 217 -5.10 -5.04 -0.92
CA GLY A 217 -4.30 -5.41 0.22
C GLY A 217 -2.83 -5.15 -0.08
N THR A 218 -2.08 -4.88 0.94
CA THR A 218 -0.65 -4.55 0.89
C THR A 218 -0.11 -4.73 2.29
N VAL A 219 1.15 -5.11 2.45
CA VAL A 219 1.87 -4.98 3.70
C VAL A 219 2.92 -3.88 3.58
N HIS A 220 2.89 -2.93 4.51
CA HIS A 220 3.97 -1.96 4.72
C HIS A 220 4.65 -2.25 6.04
N CYS A 221 5.98 -2.12 6.10
CA CYS A 221 6.76 -2.22 7.33
C CYS A 221 7.90 -1.22 7.33
N SER A 222 8.08 -0.49 8.44
CA SER A 222 9.20 0.43 8.66
C SER A 222 9.82 0.21 10.03
N ILE A 223 11.11 0.50 10.15
CA ILE A 223 11.87 0.36 11.39
C ILE A 223 12.74 1.59 11.62
N VAL A 224 12.90 1.98 12.88
CA VAL A 224 13.97 2.84 13.37
C VAL A 224 14.74 2.09 14.46
N THR A 225 16.05 2.01 14.30
CA THR A 225 16.95 1.26 15.21
C THR A 225 17.40 2.14 16.39
N PRO A 226 18.03 1.56 17.43
CA PRO A 226 18.72 2.37 18.48
C PRO A 226 19.77 3.33 17.94
N ALA A 227 20.43 2.98 16.82
CA ALA A 227 21.39 3.85 16.13
C ALA A 227 20.72 4.97 15.30
N LYS A 228 19.37 5.00 15.26
CA LYS A 228 18.55 5.90 14.46
C LYS A 228 18.67 5.67 12.95
N ASP A 229 19.04 4.47 12.56
CA ASP A 229 18.97 4.04 11.17
C ASP A 229 17.56 3.59 10.82
N ILE A 230 17.10 3.97 9.64
CA ILE A 230 15.74 3.76 9.18
C ILE A 230 15.74 2.89 7.94
N ALA A 231 14.80 1.97 7.85
CA ALA A 231 14.49 1.26 6.62
C ALA A 231 12.98 1.09 6.47
N SER A 232 12.52 0.96 5.24
CA SER A 232 11.11 0.76 4.93
C SER A 232 10.90 -0.21 3.76
N CYS A 233 9.81 -0.97 3.81
CA CYS A 233 9.43 -1.95 2.81
C CYS A 233 7.93 -1.95 2.60
N THR A 234 7.51 -2.09 1.34
CA THR A 234 6.10 -2.30 0.98
C THR A 234 6.00 -3.43 -0.03
N SER A 235 5.07 -4.36 0.17
CA SER A 235 4.83 -5.53 -0.69
C SER A 235 3.36 -5.74 -0.94
N THR A 236 2.98 -6.16 -2.16
CA THR A 236 1.59 -6.31 -2.59
C THR A 236 1.41 -7.26 -3.76
N SER A 237 0.22 -7.87 -3.89
CA SER A 237 -0.28 -8.44 -5.14
C SER A 237 -1.10 -7.44 -5.98
N GLY A 238 -1.22 -6.20 -5.53
CA GLY A 238 -1.94 -5.13 -6.23
C GLY A 238 -3.47 -5.23 -6.12
N LEU A 239 -4.17 -4.73 -7.13
CA LEU A 239 -5.62 -4.89 -7.23
C LEU A 239 -5.98 -6.28 -7.73
N SER A 240 -7.01 -6.89 -7.15
CA SER A 240 -7.61 -8.12 -7.70
C SER A 240 -8.12 -7.88 -9.12
N TRP A 241 -7.93 -8.87 -9.99
CA TRP A 241 -8.42 -8.84 -11.37
C TRP A 241 -7.87 -7.70 -12.22
N LYS A 242 -6.72 -7.17 -11.85
CA LYS A 242 -6.03 -6.10 -12.59
C LYS A 242 -5.69 -6.54 -14.02
N ILE A 243 -5.58 -5.59 -14.94
CA ILE A 243 -5.03 -5.85 -16.27
C ILE A 243 -3.58 -6.34 -16.11
N PRO A 244 -3.15 -7.41 -16.82
CA PRO A 244 -1.77 -7.89 -16.76
C PRO A 244 -0.74 -6.78 -16.97
N GLY A 245 0.25 -6.71 -16.07
CA GLY A 245 1.25 -5.65 -16.09
C GLY A 245 0.84 -4.34 -15.40
N ARG A 246 -0.37 -4.24 -14.82
CA ARG A 246 -0.73 -3.09 -13.99
C ARG A 246 0.12 -3.07 -12.73
N VAL A 247 0.74 -1.96 -12.48
CA VAL A 247 1.56 -1.67 -11.29
C VAL A 247 0.89 -0.55 -10.50
N GLY A 248 0.77 -0.72 -9.17
CA GLY A 248 0.26 0.29 -8.26
C GLY A 248 1.35 1.20 -7.71
N ASP A 249 1.11 1.74 -6.53
CA ASP A 249 2.02 2.65 -5.83
C ASP A 249 3.15 1.93 -5.07
N SER A 250 2.94 0.67 -4.66
CA SER A 250 3.84 -0.05 -3.75
C SER A 250 5.30 -0.16 -4.21
N PRO A 251 5.63 -0.40 -5.49
CA PRO A 251 7.02 -0.46 -5.94
C PRO A 251 7.58 0.92 -6.32
N ILE A 252 6.78 1.97 -6.28
CA ILE A 252 7.17 3.32 -6.69
C ILE A 252 7.60 4.13 -5.47
N ILE A 253 8.90 4.38 -5.39
CA ILE A 253 9.51 5.18 -4.32
C ILE A 253 8.93 6.59 -4.35
N GLY A 254 8.51 7.06 -3.17
CA GLY A 254 7.81 8.32 -2.98
C GLY A 254 6.28 8.19 -3.00
N ALA A 255 5.73 7.15 -3.62
CA ALA A 255 4.29 6.89 -3.63
C ALA A 255 3.88 5.92 -2.52
N GLY A 256 4.11 4.62 -2.68
CA GLY A 256 3.73 3.58 -1.73
C GLY A 256 4.72 3.34 -0.61
N ASN A 257 5.94 3.84 -0.75
CA ASN A 257 7.05 3.68 0.19
C ASN A 257 8.07 4.81 0.04
N TYR A 258 8.52 5.38 1.15
CA TYR A 258 9.63 6.33 1.17
C TYR A 258 10.29 6.37 2.55
N CYS A 259 11.62 6.49 2.60
CA CYS A 259 12.31 6.85 3.83
C CYS A 259 13.48 7.80 3.59
N ASP A 260 13.74 8.63 4.58
CA ASP A 260 14.90 9.51 4.68
C ASP A 260 15.50 9.36 6.08
N ASN A 261 16.78 9.00 6.16
CA ASN A 261 17.43 8.73 7.45
C ASN A 261 17.47 9.93 8.38
N GLU A 262 17.34 11.15 7.86
CA GLU A 262 17.34 12.37 8.67
C GLU A 262 15.93 12.72 9.21
N VAL A 263 14.88 12.09 8.70
CA VAL A 263 13.50 12.46 9.00
C VAL A 263 12.66 11.29 9.51
N GLY A 264 12.52 10.25 8.69
CA GLY A 264 11.61 9.15 8.98
C GLY A 264 11.23 8.34 7.74
N ALA A 265 10.22 7.51 7.90
CA ALA A 265 9.68 6.67 6.84
C ALA A 265 8.16 6.79 6.77
N ALA A 266 7.61 6.53 5.59
CA ALA A 266 6.16 6.42 5.38
C ALA A 266 5.82 5.44 4.28
N GLY A 267 4.62 4.87 4.37
CA GLY A 267 4.06 4.00 3.35
C GLY A 267 2.54 3.98 3.37
N SER A 268 1.98 3.20 2.45
CA SER A 268 0.54 3.17 2.22
C SER A 268 0.01 1.78 1.93
N THR A 269 -1.29 1.61 2.14
CA THR A 269 -2.07 0.47 1.66
C THR A 269 -3.43 0.94 1.14
N GLY A 270 -3.94 0.29 0.10
CA GLY A 270 -5.25 0.63 -0.47
C GLY A 270 -5.19 0.99 -1.95
N ARG A 271 -5.97 2.00 -2.37
CA ARG A 271 -6.06 2.37 -3.79
C ARG A 271 -4.78 3.02 -4.32
N GLY A 272 -3.97 2.23 -5.02
CA GLY A 272 -2.65 2.64 -5.52
C GLY A 272 -2.67 3.82 -6.47
N GLU A 273 -3.60 3.88 -7.44
CA GLU A 273 -3.68 4.96 -8.44
C GLU A 273 -3.92 6.32 -7.79
N SER A 274 -4.76 6.37 -6.77
CA SER A 274 -5.04 7.64 -6.07
C SER A 274 -3.84 8.09 -5.24
N ASN A 275 -3.08 7.15 -4.66
CA ASN A 275 -1.84 7.45 -3.95
C ASN A 275 -0.72 7.85 -4.91
N LEU A 276 -0.50 7.08 -5.98
CA LEU A 276 0.54 7.31 -6.96
C LEU A 276 0.47 8.75 -7.54
N ALA A 277 -0.72 9.21 -7.87
CA ALA A 277 -0.93 10.56 -8.38
C ALA A 277 -0.59 11.68 -7.37
N ASN A 278 -0.48 11.35 -6.08
CA ASN A 278 -0.20 12.32 -5.00
C ASN A 278 1.21 12.18 -4.41
N LEU A 279 1.97 11.11 -4.69
CA LEU A 279 3.28 10.79 -4.12
C LEU A 279 3.29 10.89 -2.59
N SER A 280 2.30 10.24 -1.96
CA SER A 280 1.96 10.53 -0.56
C SER A 280 3.02 10.11 0.44
N ALA A 281 3.77 9.03 0.20
CA ALA A 281 4.83 8.62 1.13
C ALA A 281 5.94 9.69 1.22
N PHE A 282 6.36 10.24 0.08
CA PHE A 282 7.31 11.37 0.04
C PHE A 282 6.74 12.60 0.75
N LEU A 283 5.48 12.95 0.43
CA LEU A 283 4.81 14.10 1.05
C LEU A 283 4.77 13.96 2.58
N ILE A 284 4.42 12.80 3.13
CA ILE A 284 4.34 12.56 4.57
C ILE A 284 5.71 12.79 5.22
N VAL A 285 6.78 12.25 4.63
CA VAL A 285 8.14 12.46 5.15
C VAL A 285 8.52 13.94 5.09
N GLU A 286 8.19 14.68 4.04
CA GLU A 286 8.44 16.12 3.94
C GLU A 286 7.60 16.95 4.92
N LEU A 287 6.40 16.50 5.27
CA LEU A 287 5.62 17.13 6.34
C LEU A 287 6.26 16.88 7.72
N MET A 288 6.75 15.66 7.98
CA MET A 288 7.52 15.34 9.19
C MET A 288 8.84 16.11 9.26
N ARG A 289 9.50 16.41 8.12
CA ARG A 289 10.69 17.28 8.06
C ARG A 289 10.41 18.70 8.56
N LYS A 290 9.15 19.13 8.49
CA LYS A 290 8.67 20.41 9.03
C LYS A 290 8.07 20.26 10.42
N ASP A 291 8.53 19.26 11.18
CA ASP A 291 8.14 18.97 12.56
C ASP A 291 6.67 18.58 12.75
N MET A 292 5.94 18.25 11.66
CA MET A 292 4.58 17.73 11.80
C MET A 292 4.60 16.36 12.47
N ASP A 293 3.63 16.13 13.35
CA ASP A 293 3.41 14.82 13.99
C ASP A 293 3.11 13.74 12.92
N PRO A 294 3.59 12.49 13.06
CA PRO A 294 3.40 11.44 12.07
C PRO A 294 1.94 11.15 11.71
N ALA A 295 1.05 11.10 12.70
CA ALA A 295 -0.38 10.88 12.45
C ALA A 295 -1.02 12.08 11.73
N ALA A 296 -0.63 13.30 12.11
CA ALA A 296 -1.07 14.52 11.45
C ALA A 296 -0.57 14.61 9.99
N ALA A 297 0.68 14.22 9.73
CA ALA A 297 1.25 14.19 8.38
C ALA A 297 0.51 13.17 7.49
N CYS A 298 0.20 11.99 8.03
CA CYS A 298 -0.63 11.00 7.34
C CYS A 298 -2.04 11.54 7.04
N LEU A 299 -2.69 12.20 8.01
CA LEU A 299 -4.02 12.76 7.85
C LEU A 299 -4.06 13.89 6.81
N GLU A 300 -3.06 14.78 6.82
CA GLU A 300 -2.95 15.85 5.81
C GLU A 300 -2.78 15.28 4.40
N SER A 301 -1.95 14.24 4.25
CA SER A 301 -1.80 13.54 2.97
C SER A 301 -3.11 12.87 2.53
N ALA A 302 -3.83 12.22 3.45
CA ALA A 302 -5.12 11.60 3.17
C ALA A 302 -6.18 12.62 2.70
N LYS A 303 -6.26 13.78 3.36
CA LYS A 303 -7.12 14.90 2.94
C LYS A 303 -6.78 15.40 1.54
N ARG A 304 -5.48 15.48 1.19
CA ARG A 304 -5.04 15.87 -0.15
C ARG A 304 -5.47 14.87 -1.22
N VAL A 305 -5.36 13.57 -0.94
CA VAL A 305 -5.86 12.52 -1.87
C VAL A 305 -7.36 12.68 -2.09
N VAL A 306 -8.14 12.88 -1.03
CA VAL A 306 -9.60 13.11 -1.16
C VAL A 306 -9.90 14.33 -2.02
N ALA A 307 -9.19 15.46 -1.79
CA ALA A 307 -9.38 16.71 -2.55
C ALA A 307 -9.03 16.54 -4.03
N ASN A 308 -8.03 15.72 -4.36
CA ASN A 308 -7.57 15.45 -5.73
C ASN A 308 -8.38 14.36 -6.44
N SER A 309 -9.17 13.55 -5.72
CA SER A 309 -10.04 12.53 -6.30
C SER A 309 -11.31 13.15 -6.88
N LYS A 310 -11.19 13.78 -8.05
CA LYS A 310 -12.26 14.57 -8.68
C LYS A 310 -13.16 13.77 -9.62
N GLU A 311 -12.70 12.61 -10.12
CA GLU A 311 -13.44 11.79 -11.06
C GLU A 311 -14.73 11.25 -10.44
N HIS A 312 -15.83 11.32 -11.21
CA HIS A 312 -17.15 10.87 -10.75
C HIS A 312 -17.15 9.40 -10.31
N ARG A 313 -16.44 8.52 -11.05
CA ARG A 313 -16.30 7.09 -10.72
C ARG A 313 -15.62 6.81 -9.37
N LEU A 314 -14.92 7.80 -8.80
CA LEU A 314 -14.24 7.69 -7.51
C LEU A 314 -15.10 8.24 -6.36
N LYS A 315 -16.35 8.61 -6.63
CA LYS A 315 -17.28 9.16 -5.64
C LYS A 315 -18.43 8.23 -5.39
N ALA A 316 -18.80 8.11 -4.10
CA ALA A 316 -20.05 7.53 -3.66
C ALA A 316 -21.20 8.52 -3.87
N THR A 317 -22.44 8.06 -3.70
CA THR A 317 -23.65 8.89 -3.87
C THR A 317 -23.75 10.06 -2.89
N ASP A 318 -23.08 9.94 -1.73
CA ASP A 318 -23.01 10.98 -0.71
C ASP A 318 -21.85 11.99 -0.94
N GLY A 319 -21.12 11.85 -2.04
CA GLY A 319 -20.01 12.74 -2.43
C GLY A 319 -18.66 12.39 -1.81
N ARG A 320 -18.60 11.45 -0.86
CA ARG A 320 -17.33 10.92 -0.34
C ARG A 320 -16.63 10.07 -1.40
N VAL A 321 -15.35 9.77 -1.20
CA VAL A 321 -14.67 8.80 -2.07
C VAL A 321 -15.22 7.38 -1.80
N ASN A 322 -15.22 6.53 -2.83
CA ASN A 322 -15.73 5.16 -2.78
C ASN A 322 -14.61 4.09 -2.71
N PHE A 323 -13.47 4.46 -2.16
CA PHE A 323 -12.31 3.58 -1.97
C PHE A 323 -11.64 3.85 -0.63
N ASP A 324 -10.92 2.86 -0.09
CA ASP A 324 -10.10 3.04 1.11
C ASP A 324 -8.61 3.23 0.75
N LEU A 325 -7.93 4.00 1.60
CA LEU A 325 -6.51 4.26 1.53
C LEU A 325 -6.00 4.61 2.94
N LYS A 326 -4.87 4.02 3.30
CA LYS A 326 -4.28 4.14 4.63
C LYS A 326 -2.82 4.54 4.49
N PHE A 327 -2.36 5.37 5.41
CA PHE A 327 -0.99 5.84 5.49
C PHE A 327 -0.40 5.54 6.86
N TYR A 328 0.88 5.22 6.87
CA TYR A 328 1.66 4.85 8.04
C TYR A 328 2.93 5.67 8.05
N ALA A 329 3.33 6.18 9.21
CA ALA A 329 4.53 7.00 9.33
C ALA A 329 5.29 6.70 10.62
N LEU A 330 6.62 6.68 10.51
CA LEU A 330 7.58 6.49 11.60
C LEU A 330 8.66 7.57 11.48
N ARG A 331 8.78 8.40 12.50
CA ARG A 331 9.79 9.48 12.54
C ARG A 331 11.09 8.99 13.17
N LYS A 332 12.22 9.61 12.83
CA LYS A 332 13.57 9.26 13.30
C LYS A 332 13.71 9.20 14.83
N ASP A 333 12.95 10.00 15.56
CA ASP A 333 12.96 10.00 17.03
C ASP A 333 12.19 8.81 17.64
N GLY A 334 11.46 8.06 16.81
CA GLY A 334 10.62 6.91 17.20
C GLY A 334 9.14 7.23 17.29
N ALA A 335 8.71 8.49 17.13
CA ALA A 335 7.29 8.81 17.05
C ALA A 335 6.68 8.13 15.82
N TYR A 336 5.46 7.58 15.97
CA TYR A 336 4.74 6.93 14.88
C TYR A 336 3.26 7.30 14.87
N GLY A 337 2.62 7.07 13.75
CA GLY A 337 1.19 7.32 13.60
C GLY A 337 0.66 6.84 12.26
N ALA A 338 -0.64 6.86 12.13
CA ALA A 338 -1.34 6.45 10.90
C ALA A 338 -2.59 7.28 10.67
N ALA A 339 -3.03 7.34 9.41
CA ALA A 339 -4.34 7.85 9.06
C ALA A 339 -4.98 7.02 7.95
N THR A 340 -6.30 7.01 7.94
CA THR A 340 -7.14 6.29 6.97
C THR A 340 -8.19 7.24 6.40
N LEU A 341 -8.82 6.86 5.30
CA LEU A 341 -9.95 7.64 4.80
C LEU A 341 -11.18 7.43 5.69
N PHE A 342 -11.43 6.21 6.14
CA PHE A 342 -12.59 5.83 6.95
C PHE A 342 -12.19 5.34 8.34
N PRO A 343 -13.07 5.43 9.37
CA PRO A 343 -12.76 5.05 10.73
C PRO A 343 -12.51 3.53 10.89
N GLY A 344 -11.83 3.16 11.97
CA GLY A 344 -11.56 1.75 12.34
C GLY A 344 -10.23 1.21 11.78
N GLY A 345 -9.44 2.04 11.09
CA GLY A 345 -8.09 1.65 10.69
C GLY A 345 -7.12 1.58 11.87
N LYS A 346 -6.15 0.67 11.78
CA LYS A 346 -5.14 0.45 12.82
C LYS A 346 -3.73 0.38 12.25
N LEU A 347 -2.77 0.78 13.05
CA LEU A 347 -1.33 0.60 12.86
C LEU A 347 -0.85 -0.56 13.75
N ALA A 348 -0.12 -1.50 13.19
CA ALA A 348 0.62 -2.49 13.95
C ALA A 348 1.97 -1.91 14.39
N VAL A 349 2.36 -2.17 15.62
CA VAL A 349 3.58 -1.64 16.24
C VAL A 349 4.26 -2.74 17.03
N CYS A 350 5.59 -2.71 17.06
CA CYS A 350 6.40 -3.42 18.04
C CYS A 350 7.50 -2.49 18.53
N ASP A 351 7.51 -2.23 19.81
CA ASP A 351 8.49 -1.44 20.54
C ASP A 351 8.93 -2.20 21.82
N GLU A 352 9.50 -1.50 22.80
CA GLU A 352 9.93 -2.10 24.08
C GLU A 352 8.77 -2.70 24.90
N THR A 353 7.53 -2.34 24.60
CA THR A 353 6.33 -2.92 25.24
C THR A 353 5.83 -4.20 24.55
N GLY A 354 6.45 -4.55 23.41
CA GLY A 354 6.08 -5.70 22.59
C GLY A 354 5.09 -5.37 21.47
N PRO A 355 4.60 -6.39 20.73
CA PRO A 355 3.68 -6.18 19.62
C PRO A 355 2.29 -5.75 20.09
N HIS A 356 1.76 -4.68 19.51
CA HIS A 356 0.43 -4.13 19.80
C HIS A 356 -0.13 -3.36 18.60
N THR A 357 -1.35 -2.85 18.72
CA THR A 357 -1.96 -2.01 17.69
C THR A 357 -2.45 -0.70 18.27
N ILE A 358 -2.37 0.38 17.49
CA ILE A 358 -2.97 1.67 17.82
C ILE A 358 -4.00 2.08 16.78
N GLU A 359 -4.96 2.92 17.18
CA GLU A 359 -5.98 3.45 16.27
C GLU A 359 -5.38 4.53 15.36
N ALA A 360 -5.75 4.48 14.08
CA ALA A 360 -5.41 5.50 13.10
C ALA A 360 -6.40 6.66 13.14
N LEU A 361 -5.94 7.87 12.82
CA LEU A 361 -6.84 8.99 12.53
C LEU A 361 -7.66 8.71 11.27
N SER A 362 -8.81 9.35 11.12
CA SER A 362 -9.64 9.19 9.91
C SER A 362 -10.06 10.54 9.33
N VAL A 363 -10.16 10.60 7.99
CA VAL A 363 -10.65 11.78 7.29
C VAL A 363 -12.16 11.93 7.47
N TYR A 364 -12.90 10.81 7.37
CA TYR A 364 -14.33 10.77 7.56
C TYR A 364 -14.69 10.17 8.93
N ASP A 365 -15.83 10.62 9.50
CA ASP A 365 -16.31 10.13 10.79
C ASP A 365 -17.17 8.86 10.68
N LYS A 366 -17.70 8.57 9.48
CA LYS A 366 -18.57 7.42 9.22
C LYS A 366 -17.86 6.41 8.33
N ALA A 367 -18.12 5.12 8.56
CA ALA A 367 -17.65 4.05 7.69
C ALA A 367 -18.09 4.25 6.23
N MET A 368 -17.37 3.55 5.33
CA MET A 368 -17.64 3.56 3.90
C MET A 368 -19.00 2.90 3.58
#